data_2c914bc1a9ba0393ebbd540f0d07d4e9
#
_entry.id   2c914bc1a9ba0393ebbd540f0d07d4e9
#
_cell.length_a   1.000
_cell.length_b   1.000
_cell.length_c   1.000
_cell.angle_alpha   90.00
_cell.angle_beta   90.00
_cell.angle_gamma   90.00
#
_symmetry.space_group_name_H-M   'P 1'
#
loop_
_entity.id
_entity.type
_entity.pdbx_description
1 polymer ?
#
loop_
_entity_poly.entity_id
_entity_poly.type
_entity_poly.pdbx_seq_one_letter_code
_entity_poly.pdbx_strand_id
1 'polypeptide(L)'
;MKADMSFPLVDTVGAWVPHGRFVIDPVASGPLSGLTFAAKDVFDVAGQPTGAGNPAWLASHPVPTLSSPLVDALLQAGATLAGKVLTDELAYSIHGDNIHYGTPINQAAPARVTGGSSSGSAAAVAARLVDFALGTDTGGSTRVPASYCGLWGLRTTHGLLSREGLVPLNPLFDTPTWLAHEPATFERVASVLLPASPFAPRRVLALTDAWAEAETVFQPALQQARDALAGLLGAPVQARTRRIGSAASVISPSIFGRWETPSSSSI
;
A
#
# COMPACT_ATOMS: atom_id res chain seq x y z
N MET A 1 -0.30 -30.39 9.62
CA MET A 1 -0.05 -29.40 8.55
C MET A 1 1.28 -29.77 7.91
N LYS A 2 1.29 -30.22 6.66
CA LYS A 2 2.54 -30.39 5.90
C LYS A 2 3.04 -28.97 5.58
N ALA A 3 4.22 -28.63 6.04
CA ALA A 3 4.90 -27.41 5.58
C ALA A 3 5.03 -27.52 4.05
N ASP A 4 4.49 -26.54 3.33
CA ASP A 4 4.68 -26.46 1.89
C ASP A 4 6.15 -26.12 1.65
N MET A 5 6.92 -27.12 1.24
CA MET A 5 8.38 -27.01 1.01
C MET A 5 8.71 -26.18 -0.24
N SER A 6 7.71 -25.64 -0.94
CA SER A 6 7.88 -24.91 -2.21
C SER A 6 8.01 -23.38 -2.04
N PHE A 7 7.62 -22.81 -0.90
CA PHE A 7 7.73 -21.38 -0.65
C PHE A 7 9.05 -21.06 0.04
N PRO A 8 10.01 -20.39 -0.64
CA PRO A 8 11.39 -20.24 -0.18
C PRO A 8 11.57 -19.20 0.94
N LEU A 9 10.54 -18.39 1.22
CA LEU A 9 10.62 -17.31 2.21
C LEU A 9 10.13 -17.78 3.59
N VAL A 10 10.90 -17.44 4.63
CA VAL A 10 10.49 -17.59 6.02
C VAL A 10 9.77 -16.30 6.43
N ASP A 11 8.47 -16.38 6.57
CA ASP A 11 7.65 -15.24 7.01
C ASP A 11 7.85 -14.99 8.52
N THR A 12 8.73 -14.08 8.85
CA THR A 12 9.08 -13.71 10.23
C THR A 12 8.17 -12.65 10.82
N VAL A 13 7.26 -12.07 10.01
CA VAL A 13 6.40 -10.94 10.41
C VAL A 13 4.91 -11.19 10.25
N GLY A 14 4.51 -12.38 9.79
CA GLY A 14 3.11 -12.72 9.57
C GLY A 14 2.48 -11.95 8.41
N ALA A 15 3.26 -11.66 7.36
CA ALA A 15 2.80 -10.85 6.24
C ALA A 15 2.01 -11.63 5.20
N TRP A 16 2.27 -12.94 5.00
CA TRP A 16 1.62 -13.75 3.97
C TRP A 16 0.33 -14.39 4.44
N VAL A 17 -0.69 -14.31 3.59
CA VAL A 17 -1.90 -15.12 3.80
C VAL A 17 -1.61 -16.60 3.55
N PRO A 18 -2.33 -17.54 4.22
CA PRO A 18 -2.04 -18.97 4.09
C PRO A 18 -2.09 -19.50 2.65
N HIS A 19 -3.05 -19.03 1.85
CA HIS A 19 -3.22 -19.39 0.44
C HIS A 19 -2.29 -18.60 -0.51
N GLY A 20 -1.55 -17.62 0.01
CA GLY A 20 -0.69 -16.72 -0.76
C GLY A 20 0.77 -17.17 -0.85
N ARG A 21 1.11 -18.37 -0.41
CA ARG A 21 2.50 -18.87 -0.36
C ARG A 21 2.88 -19.58 -1.65
N PHE A 22 3.26 -18.83 -2.65
CA PHE A 22 3.72 -19.33 -3.96
C PHE A 22 4.75 -18.38 -4.57
N VAL A 23 5.45 -18.82 -5.60
CA VAL A 23 6.38 -17.99 -6.38
C VAL A 23 6.00 -18.08 -7.85
N ILE A 24 6.04 -16.96 -8.54
CA ILE A 24 5.92 -16.89 -10.00
C ILE A 24 7.17 -16.18 -10.52
N ASP A 25 7.92 -16.91 -11.35
CA ASP A 25 9.11 -16.38 -12.01
C ASP A 25 8.75 -15.29 -13.03
N PRO A 26 9.69 -14.37 -13.32
CA PRO A 26 9.47 -13.35 -14.34
C PRO A 26 9.27 -13.97 -15.71
N VAL A 27 8.42 -13.33 -16.52
CA VAL A 27 8.15 -13.76 -17.90
C VAL A 27 9.30 -13.38 -18.83
N ALA A 28 9.98 -12.28 -18.56
CA ALA A 28 11.10 -11.77 -19.34
C ALA A 28 12.13 -11.06 -18.45
N SER A 29 13.33 -10.83 -18.97
CA SER A 29 14.28 -9.91 -18.35
C SER A 29 13.92 -8.48 -18.67
N GLY A 30 14.13 -7.57 -17.70
CA GLY A 30 13.76 -6.18 -17.87
C GLY A 30 14.28 -5.26 -16.76
N PRO A 31 13.74 -4.04 -16.64
CA PRO A 31 14.21 -3.04 -15.67
C PRO A 31 14.05 -3.47 -14.20
N LEU A 32 13.24 -4.48 -13.92
CA LEU A 32 13.04 -5.00 -12.56
C LEU A 32 13.72 -6.36 -12.34
N SER A 33 14.56 -6.84 -13.26
CA SER A 33 15.28 -8.11 -13.08
C SER A 33 16.08 -8.14 -11.79
N GLY A 34 15.94 -9.27 -11.07
CA GLY A 34 16.56 -9.52 -9.78
C GLY A 34 15.79 -8.94 -8.59
N LEU A 35 14.68 -8.23 -8.81
CA LEU A 35 13.80 -7.77 -7.75
C LEU A 35 12.67 -8.76 -7.49
N THR A 36 12.27 -8.84 -6.23
CA THR A 36 11.13 -9.62 -5.74
C THR A 36 10.00 -8.71 -5.30
N PHE A 37 8.76 -9.13 -5.51
CA PHE A 37 7.61 -8.39 -5.00
C PHE A 37 6.52 -9.30 -4.44
N ALA A 38 5.70 -8.76 -3.57
CA ALA A 38 4.47 -9.38 -3.08
C ALA A 38 3.25 -8.60 -3.54
N ALA A 39 2.13 -9.27 -3.73
CA ALA A 39 0.87 -8.62 -4.09
C ALA A 39 -0.10 -8.64 -2.89
N LYS A 40 -0.66 -7.47 -2.52
CA LYS A 40 -1.76 -7.42 -1.56
C LYS A 40 -2.88 -8.37 -1.99
N ASP A 41 -3.48 -9.11 -1.06
CA ASP A 41 -4.47 -10.14 -1.36
C ASP A 41 -5.85 -9.58 -1.80
N VAL A 42 -5.83 -8.51 -2.53
CA VAL A 42 -6.94 -7.95 -3.32
C VAL A 42 -6.63 -7.93 -4.81
N PHE A 43 -5.37 -8.22 -5.20
CA PHE A 43 -4.97 -8.33 -6.59
C PHE A 43 -5.17 -9.76 -7.09
N ASP A 44 -5.83 -9.91 -8.21
CA ASP A 44 -5.95 -11.19 -8.89
C ASP A 44 -4.60 -11.60 -9.49
N VAL A 45 -4.30 -12.88 -9.31
CA VAL A 45 -3.16 -13.57 -9.93
C VAL A 45 -3.71 -14.84 -10.55
N ALA A 46 -3.51 -15.03 -11.84
CA ALA A 46 -4.04 -16.18 -12.58
C ALA A 46 -3.67 -17.51 -11.92
N GLY A 47 -4.65 -18.35 -11.70
CA GLY A 47 -4.48 -19.66 -11.06
C GLY A 47 -4.29 -19.64 -9.54
N GLN A 48 -4.32 -18.45 -8.89
CA GLN A 48 -4.16 -18.29 -7.44
C GLN A 48 -5.40 -17.63 -6.85
N PRO A 49 -5.95 -18.13 -5.73
CA PRO A 49 -7.15 -17.54 -5.14
C PRO A 49 -6.91 -16.13 -4.59
N THR A 50 -7.98 -15.32 -4.56
CA THR A 50 -7.98 -13.97 -3.97
C THR A 50 -8.94 -13.94 -2.79
N GLY A 51 -8.40 -13.73 -1.59
CA GLY A 51 -9.16 -13.83 -0.34
C GLY A 51 -9.63 -12.51 0.24
N ALA A 52 -9.06 -11.40 -0.19
CA ALA A 52 -9.40 -10.05 0.31
C ALA A 52 -9.40 -9.94 1.84
N GLY A 53 -8.55 -10.73 2.53
CA GLY A 53 -8.49 -10.75 3.99
C GLY A 53 -9.70 -11.40 4.68
N ASN A 54 -10.57 -12.12 3.95
CA ASN A 54 -11.79 -12.72 4.49
C ASN A 54 -11.95 -14.18 4.02
N PRO A 55 -12.05 -15.18 4.95
CA PRO A 55 -12.19 -16.59 4.59
C PRO A 55 -13.49 -16.92 3.85
N ALA A 56 -14.59 -16.22 4.14
CA ALA A 56 -15.86 -16.45 3.46
C ALA A 56 -15.81 -15.93 2.02
N TRP A 57 -15.14 -14.80 1.79
CA TRP A 57 -14.84 -14.31 0.45
C TRP A 57 -14.01 -15.34 -0.33
N LEU A 58 -12.90 -15.79 0.26
CA LEU A 58 -12.03 -16.80 -0.33
C LEU A 58 -12.78 -18.08 -0.75
N ALA A 59 -13.70 -18.56 0.11
CA ALA A 59 -14.47 -19.78 -0.15
C ALA A 59 -15.57 -19.61 -1.20
N SER A 60 -16.07 -18.39 -1.42
CA SER A 60 -17.23 -18.11 -2.29
C SER A 60 -16.88 -17.57 -3.68
N HIS A 61 -15.64 -17.19 -3.90
CA HIS A 61 -15.20 -16.62 -5.17
C HIS A 61 -14.31 -17.60 -5.95
N PRO A 62 -14.47 -17.69 -7.27
CA PRO A 62 -13.67 -18.57 -8.10
C PRO A 62 -12.21 -18.10 -8.14
N VAL A 63 -11.29 -19.03 -8.39
CA VAL A 63 -9.90 -18.72 -8.68
C VAL A 63 -9.83 -17.92 -9.99
N PRO A 64 -9.18 -16.74 -10.00
CA PRO A 64 -9.09 -15.92 -11.21
C PRO A 64 -8.30 -16.63 -12.31
N THR A 65 -8.76 -16.47 -13.55
CA THR A 65 -8.11 -17.02 -14.75
C THR A 65 -7.16 -16.02 -15.40
N LEU A 66 -7.24 -14.75 -15.02
CA LEU A 66 -6.39 -13.66 -15.50
C LEU A 66 -5.79 -12.94 -14.29
N SER A 67 -4.56 -12.48 -14.43
CA SER A 67 -3.93 -11.62 -13.44
C SER A 67 -4.36 -10.15 -13.63
N SER A 68 -4.25 -9.37 -12.56
CA SER A 68 -4.27 -7.91 -12.66
C SER A 68 -3.19 -7.43 -13.64
N PRO A 69 -3.49 -6.49 -14.54
CA PRO A 69 -2.51 -5.92 -15.48
C PRO A 69 -1.25 -5.38 -14.81
N LEU A 70 -1.34 -4.95 -13.55
CA LEU A 70 -0.17 -4.50 -12.80
C LEU A 70 0.76 -5.67 -12.44
N VAL A 71 0.20 -6.80 -12.04
CA VAL A 71 0.98 -8.02 -11.76
C VAL A 71 1.69 -8.47 -13.03
N ASP A 72 0.97 -8.55 -14.14
CA ASP A 72 1.54 -8.96 -15.42
C ASP A 72 2.65 -8.00 -15.90
N ALA A 73 2.44 -6.68 -15.75
CA ALA A 73 3.45 -5.68 -16.12
C ALA A 73 4.75 -5.85 -15.32
N LEU A 74 4.66 -6.15 -14.03
CA LEU A 74 5.83 -6.36 -13.19
C LEU A 74 6.57 -7.66 -13.52
N LEU A 75 5.85 -8.75 -13.79
CA LEU A 75 6.43 -10.02 -14.24
C LEU A 75 7.11 -9.86 -15.62
N GLN A 76 6.50 -9.14 -16.54
CA GLN A 76 7.07 -8.81 -17.85
C GLN A 76 8.31 -7.92 -17.73
N ALA A 77 8.37 -7.05 -16.73
CA ALA A 77 9.51 -6.19 -16.45
C ALA A 77 10.66 -6.91 -15.72
N GLY A 78 10.52 -8.19 -15.43
CA GLY A 78 11.59 -9.01 -14.86
C GLY A 78 11.55 -9.21 -13.34
N ALA A 79 10.51 -8.76 -12.65
CA ALA A 79 10.37 -9.00 -11.21
C ALA A 79 9.78 -10.39 -10.93
N THR A 80 10.20 -11.01 -9.82
CA THR A 80 9.64 -12.28 -9.32
C THR A 80 8.52 -11.99 -8.32
N LEU A 81 7.34 -12.57 -8.51
CA LEU A 81 6.25 -12.50 -7.55
C LEU A 81 6.43 -13.53 -6.44
N ALA A 82 6.58 -13.07 -5.22
CA ALA A 82 6.70 -13.88 -4.02
C ALA A 82 5.38 -13.95 -3.24
N GLY A 83 4.31 -14.29 -3.92
CA GLY A 83 3.02 -14.59 -3.34
C GLY A 83 2.15 -13.39 -2.96
N LYS A 84 1.12 -13.68 -2.15
CA LYS A 84 0.11 -12.71 -1.74
C LYS A 84 0.18 -12.44 -0.24
N VAL A 85 0.05 -11.16 0.11
CA VAL A 85 0.22 -10.65 1.48
C VAL A 85 -1.07 -10.07 2.03
N LEU A 86 -1.16 -10.08 3.35
CA LEU A 86 -2.34 -9.74 4.11
C LEU A 86 -2.84 -8.33 3.81
N THR A 87 -4.15 -8.21 3.83
CA THR A 87 -4.91 -6.96 3.86
C THR A 87 -5.82 -6.93 5.06
N ASP A 88 -6.18 -5.77 5.57
CA ASP A 88 -7.31 -5.63 6.47
C ASP A 88 -8.56 -6.18 5.76
N GLU A 89 -9.52 -6.71 6.50
CA GLU A 89 -10.68 -7.40 5.94
C GLU A 89 -11.38 -6.56 4.86
N LEU A 90 -11.55 -7.12 3.65
CA LEU A 90 -12.13 -6.47 2.47
C LEU A 90 -11.50 -5.09 2.14
N ALA A 91 -10.23 -4.92 2.48
CA ALA A 91 -9.50 -3.65 2.39
C ALA A 91 -10.13 -2.49 3.20
N TYR A 92 -11.08 -2.76 4.08
CA TYR A 92 -11.78 -1.79 4.90
C TYR A 92 -11.08 -1.60 6.24
N SER A 93 -10.48 -0.49 6.47
CA SER A 93 -9.69 -0.03 7.61
C SER A 93 -8.38 0.60 7.17
N ILE A 94 -7.70 1.29 8.08
CA ILE A 94 -6.34 1.80 7.96
C ILE A 94 -5.49 1.38 9.17
N HIS A 95 -5.99 0.46 9.98
CA HIS A 95 -5.36 0.06 11.24
C HIS A 95 -4.26 -0.96 11.04
N GLY A 96 -4.45 -1.94 10.17
CA GLY A 96 -3.45 -2.96 9.86
C GLY A 96 -3.61 -4.24 10.65
N ASP A 97 -4.80 -4.52 11.12
CA ASP A 97 -5.17 -5.77 11.76
C ASP A 97 -6.24 -6.52 10.94
N ASN A 98 -6.30 -7.81 11.16
CA ASN A 98 -7.29 -8.68 10.53
C ASN A 98 -7.77 -9.72 11.53
N ILE A 99 -9.07 -9.76 11.77
CA ILE A 99 -9.70 -10.66 12.75
C ILE A 99 -9.48 -12.15 12.43
N HIS A 100 -9.28 -12.48 11.16
CA HIS A 100 -9.16 -13.88 10.69
C HIS A 100 -7.70 -14.34 10.61
N TYR A 101 -6.78 -13.45 10.26
CA TYR A 101 -5.39 -13.78 9.94
C TYR A 101 -4.36 -13.13 10.87
N GLY A 102 -4.83 -12.30 11.81
CA GLY A 102 -3.97 -11.64 12.79
C GLY A 102 -3.39 -10.31 12.29
N THR A 103 -2.38 -9.82 12.99
CA THR A 103 -1.75 -8.52 12.78
C THR A 103 -0.29 -8.73 12.39
N PRO A 104 0.15 -8.28 11.21
CA PRO A 104 1.57 -8.35 10.85
C PRO A 104 2.42 -7.49 11.77
N ILE A 105 3.68 -7.90 11.97
CA ILE A 105 4.63 -7.18 12.81
C ILE A 105 5.18 -5.97 12.04
N ASN A 106 5.09 -4.80 12.64
CA ASN A 106 5.77 -3.61 12.15
C ASN A 106 7.26 -3.67 12.54
N GLN A 107 8.12 -4.03 11.61
CA GLN A 107 9.56 -4.17 11.87
C GLN A 107 10.23 -2.84 12.25
N ALA A 108 9.73 -1.70 11.80
CA ALA A 108 10.24 -0.39 12.17
C ALA A 108 9.83 0.04 13.60
N ALA A 109 8.71 -0.49 14.11
CA ALA A 109 8.19 -0.21 15.44
C ALA A 109 7.42 -1.44 15.98
N PRO A 110 8.08 -2.48 16.50
CA PRO A 110 7.46 -3.77 16.82
C PRO A 110 6.32 -3.74 17.84
N ALA A 111 6.23 -2.68 18.65
CA ALA A 111 5.15 -2.48 19.61
C ALA A 111 3.94 -1.70 19.02
N ARG A 112 3.96 -1.41 17.73
CA ARG A 112 2.94 -0.65 17.03
C ARG A 112 2.38 -1.45 15.85
N VAL A 113 1.17 -1.12 15.40
CA VAL A 113 0.57 -1.69 14.20
C VAL A 113 1.32 -1.22 12.94
N THR A 114 1.17 -1.98 11.86
CA THR A 114 1.72 -1.62 10.54
C THR A 114 0.98 -0.47 9.87
N GLY A 115 -0.23 -0.18 10.32
CA GLY A 115 -1.19 0.53 9.49
C GLY A 115 -1.70 -0.33 8.36
N GLY A 116 -2.80 0.08 7.74
CA GLY A 116 -3.52 -0.70 6.72
C GLY A 116 -4.23 0.20 5.69
N SER A 117 -4.96 -0.43 4.82
CA SER A 117 -5.26 -1.86 4.72
C SER A 117 -4.16 -2.67 4.00
N SER A 118 -3.11 -2.06 3.45
CA SER A 118 -1.96 -2.80 2.86
C SER A 118 -0.96 -3.22 3.94
N SER A 119 -1.45 -3.86 5.01
CA SER A 119 -0.71 -4.22 6.21
C SER A 119 0.41 -5.23 5.94
N GLY A 120 0.10 -6.34 5.27
CA GLY A 120 1.08 -7.36 4.88
C GLY A 120 2.09 -6.84 3.86
N SER A 121 1.66 -5.98 2.92
CA SER A 121 2.57 -5.34 1.96
C SER A 121 3.65 -4.52 2.67
N ALA A 122 3.24 -3.69 3.63
CA ALA A 122 4.17 -2.88 4.40
C ALA A 122 5.07 -3.74 5.30
N ALA A 123 4.51 -4.75 5.99
CA ALA A 123 5.30 -5.63 6.85
C ALA A 123 6.37 -6.39 6.07
N ALA A 124 6.02 -6.98 4.91
CA ALA A 124 6.95 -7.74 4.08
C ALA A 124 8.11 -6.88 3.58
N VAL A 125 7.82 -5.65 3.12
CA VAL A 125 8.84 -4.71 2.63
C VAL A 125 9.69 -4.16 3.79
N ALA A 126 9.10 -3.79 4.91
CA ALA A 126 9.83 -3.28 6.06
C ALA A 126 10.79 -4.33 6.66
N ALA A 127 10.38 -5.60 6.64
CA ALA A 127 11.22 -6.73 7.06
C ALA A 127 12.22 -7.19 6.00
N ARG A 128 12.30 -6.51 4.85
CA ARG A 128 13.22 -6.87 3.74
C ARG A 128 13.01 -8.29 3.20
N LEU A 129 11.81 -8.84 3.32
CA LEU A 129 11.46 -10.15 2.77
C LEU A 129 11.16 -10.09 1.27
N VAL A 130 10.78 -8.92 0.78
CA VAL A 130 10.69 -8.58 -0.65
C VAL A 130 11.19 -7.15 -0.86
N ASP A 131 11.58 -6.82 -2.09
CA ASP A 131 12.11 -5.50 -2.44
C ASP A 131 11.02 -4.42 -2.50
N PHE A 132 9.83 -4.81 -2.96
CA PHE A 132 8.64 -3.94 -2.99
C PHE A 132 7.36 -4.77 -2.90
N ALA A 133 6.22 -4.12 -2.71
CA ALA A 133 4.93 -4.79 -2.72
C ALA A 133 3.83 -3.93 -3.34
N LEU A 134 2.90 -4.56 -4.05
CA LEU A 134 1.67 -3.92 -4.50
C LEU A 134 0.73 -3.69 -3.32
N GLY A 135 0.06 -2.55 -3.33
CA GLY A 135 -0.96 -2.14 -2.39
C GLY A 135 -2.08 -1.38 -3.08
N THR A 136 -3.06 -0.95 -2.30
CA THR A 136 -4.15 -0.08 -2.75
C THR A 136 -4.35 1.06 -1.77
N ASP A 137 -4.80 2.20 -2.26
CA ASP A 137 -5.08 3.38 -1.44
C ASP A 137 -6.43 3.99 -1.83
N THR A 138 -7.45 3.73 -1.05
CA THR A 138 -8.78 4.33 -1.19
C THR A 138 -8.91 5.56 -0.30
N GLY A 139 -8.52 5.44 0.98
CA GLY A 139 -8.58 6.50 1.98
C GLY A 139 -7.28 6.68 2.78
N GLY A 140 -6.16 6.08 2.35
CA GLY A 140 -4.88 6.09 3.06
C GLY A 140 -4.18 4.74 3.09
N SER A 141 -4.78 3.69 2.52
CA SER A 141 -4.37 2.30 2.71
C SER A 141 -2.98 1.91 2.16
N THR A 142 -2.25 2.83 1.55
CA THR A 142 -0.82 2.70 1.24
C THR A 142 0.00 3.75 1.98
N ARG A 143 -0.44 5.00 1.99
CA ARG A 143 0.29 6.10 2.64
C ARG A 143 0.40 5.91 4.15
N VAL A 144 -0.65 5.42 4.82
CA VAL A 144 -0.63 5.15 6.27
C VAL A 144 0.38 4.06 6.61
N PRO A 145 0.31 2.83 6.03
CA PRO A 145 1.29 1.81 6.35
C PRO A 145 2.71 2.17 5.87
N ALA A 146 2.87 2.91 4.78
CA ALA A 146 4.19 3.42 4.39
C ALA A 146 4.78 4.34 5.46
N SER A 147 3.99 5.27 5.99
CA SER A 147 4.41 6.18 7.05
C SER A 147 4.75 5.44 8.35
N TYR A 148 3.92 4.46 8.75
CA TYR A 148 4.11 3.73 10.01
C TYR A 148 5.30 2.77 9.97
N CYS A 149 5.63 2.25 8.79
CA CYS A 149 6.71 1.28 8.59
C CYS A 149 8.00 1.91 8.01
N GLY A 150 8.06 3.23 7.84
CA GLY A 150 9.25 3.92 7.32
C GLY A 150 9.55 3.59 5.85
N LEU A 151 8.54 3.51 5.01
CA LEU A 151 8.63 3.11 3.61
C LEU A 151 8.28 4.27 2.67
N TRP A 152 8.70 4.15 1.43
CA TRP A 152 8.19 4.94 0.33
C TRP A 152 6.85 4.36 -0.12
N GLY A 153 5.83 5.21 -0.21
CA GLY A 153 4.50 4.85 -0.69
C GLY A 153 3.84 6.05 -1.37
N LEU A 154 3.24 5.81 -2.52
CA LEU A 154 2.61 6.84 -3.34
C LEU A 154 1.15 6.49 -3.58
N ARG A 155 0.24 7.43 -3.32
CA ARG A 155 -1.07 7.38 -3.95
C ARG A 155 -0.98 8.01 -5.33
N THR A 156 -1.07 7.20 -6.36
CA THR A 156 -1.10 7.68 -7.75
C THR A 156 -2.36 8.50 -8.04
N THR A 157 -2.38 9.22 -9.15
CA THR A 157 -3.61 9.85 -9.63
C THR A 157 -4.67 8.80 -9.87
N HIS A 158 -5.89 9.00 -9.35
CA HIS A 158 -6.99 8.07 -9.55
C HIS A 158 -7.27 7.85 -11.04
N GLY A 159 -7.40 6.58 -11.43
CA GLY A 159 -7.61 6.18 -12.82
C GLY A 159 -6.34 6.12 -13.68
N LEU A 160 -5.17 6.48 -13.14
CA LEU A 160 -3.91 6.39 -13.88
C LEU A 160 -3.45 4.95 -14.06
N LEU A 161 -3.59 4.12 -13.01
CA LEU A 161 -3.30 2.69 -13.06
C LEU A 161 -4.61 1.90 -13.17
N SER A 162 -4.59 0.80 -13.92
CA SER A 162 -5.76 -0.08 -14.09
C SER A 162 -6.21 -0.67 -12.77
N ARG A 163 -7.51 -0.76 -12.57
CA ARG A 163 -8.15 -1.44 -11.44
C ARG A 163 -8.71 -2.81 -11.82
N GLU A 164 -8.45 -3.27 -13.03
CA GLU A 164 -8.83 -4.62 -13.46
C GLU A 164 -8.12 -5.66 -12.61
N GLY A 165 -8.84 -6.72 -12.24
CA GLY A 165 -8.31 -7.75 -11.36
C GLY A 165 -8.05 -7.26 -9.93
N LEU A 166 -8.87 -6.31 -9.43
CA LEU A 166 -8.87 -5.90 -8.03
C LEU A 166 -10.22 -6.19 -7.38
N VAL A 167 -10.19 -6.73 -6.17
CA VAL A 167 -11.36 -6.71 -5.28
C VAL A 167 -11.60 -5.25 -4.86
N PRO A 168 -12.75 -4.66 -5.21
CA PRO A 168 -13.00 -3.25 -4.96
C PRO A 168 -13.40 -3.00 -3.50
N LEU A 169 -12.93 -1.88 -2.95
CA LEU A 169 -13.51 -1.29 -1.74
C LEU A 169 -14.49 -0.16 -2.11
N ASN A 170 -14.02 0.80 -2.89
CA ASN A 170 -14.83 1.88 -3.44
C ASN A 170 -14.24 2.31 -4.80
N PRO A 171 -14.85 1.89 -5.92
CA PRO A 171 -14.32 2.16 -7.26
C PRO A 171 -14.10 3.63 -7.60
N LEU A 172 -14.79 4.57 -6.92
CA LEU A 172 -14.60 6.01 -7.12
C LEU A 172 -13.32 6.55 -6.48
N PHE A 173 -12.70 5.79 -5.58
CA PHE A 173 -11.51 6.22 -4.84
C PHE A 173 -10.37 5.21 -4.89
N ASP A 174 -10.64 3.95 -5.22
CA ASP A 174 -9.64 2.88 -5.26
C ASP A 174 -8.51 3.23 -6.21
N THR A 175 -7.30 3.20 -5.68
CA THR A 175 -6.09 3.54 -6.41
C THR A 175 -5.03 2.47 -6.19
N PRO A 176 -4.68 1.68 -7.21
CA PRO A 176 -3.56 0.76 -7.13
C PRO A 176 -2.24 1.52 -6.95
N THR A 177 -1.30 0.90 -6.24
CA THR A 177 -0.04 1.54 -5.88
C THR A 177 0.99 0.50 -5.44
N TRP A 178 2.14 0.96 -4.95
CA TRP A 178 3.19 0.11 -4.41
C TRP A 178 3.90 0.78 -3.24
N LEU A 179 4.62 -0.06 -2.47
CA LEU A 179 5.52 0.35 -1.41
C LEU A 179 6.92 -0.23 -1.68
N ALA A 180 7.96 0.54 -1.34
CA ALA A 180 9.33 0.05 -1.35
C ALA A 180 10.13 0.67 -0.20
N HIS A 181 11.17 -0.01 0.23
CA HIS A 181 12.05 0.52 1.28
C HIS A 181 13.08 1.49 0.69
N GLU A 182 13.67 1.14 -0.47
CA GLU A 182 14.71 1.93 -1.10
C GLU A 182 14.13 2.87 -2.16
N PRO A 183 14.54 4.16 -2.19
CA PRO A 183 14.11 5.11 -3.21
C PRO A 183 14.38 4.63 -4.63
N ALA A 184 15.55 4.03 -4.85
CA ALA A 184 15.93 3.51 -6.17
C ALA A 184 15.01 2.38 -6.65
N THR A 185 14.61 1.46 -5.77
CA THR A 185 13.62 0.43 -6.09
C THR A 185 12.27 1.06 -6.37
N PHE A 186 11.86 2.03 -5.56
CA PHE A 186 10.61 2.74 -5.74
C PHE A 186 10.51 3.43 -7.11
N GLU A 187 11.59 4.10 -7.54
CA GLU A 187 11.72 4.77 -8.83
C GLU A 187 11.74 3.77 -10.00
N ARG A 188 12.45 2.65 -9.87
CA ARG A 188 12.45 1.58 -10.89
C ARG A 188 11.05 1.03 -11.13
N VAL A 189 10.27 0.79 -10.08
CA VAL A 189 8.87 0.36 -10.21
C VAL A 189 8.02 1.45 -10.84
N ALA A 190 8.22 2.72 -10.44
CA ALA A 190 7.54 3.86 -11.04
C ALA A 190 7.78 3.94 -12.55
N SER A 191 9.00 3.70 -13.01
CA SER A 191 9.35 3.74 -14.44
C SER A 191 8.66 2.67 -15.29
N VAL A 192 8.22 1.58 -14.66
CA VAL A 192 7.45 0.50 -15.32
C VAL A 192 5.95 0.79 -15.28
N LEU A 193 5.44 1.22 -14.13
CA LEU A 193 4.00 1.34 -13.94
C LEU A 193 3.42 2.70 -14.36
N LEU A 194 4.22 3.77 -14.27
CA LEU A 194 3.73 5.12 -14.60
C LEU A 194 4.13 5.53 -16.01
N PRO A 195 3.27 6.26 -16.73
CA PRO A 195 3.66 6.85 -18.00
C PRO A 195 4.78 7.87 -17.79
N ALA A 196 5.66 7.99 -18.77
CA ALA A 196 6.65 9.06 -18.79
C ALA A 196 5.95 10.44 -18.72
N SER A 197 6.43 11.29 -17.81
CA SER A 197 5.87 12.64 -17.65
C SER A 197 6.91 13.68 -18.05
N PRO A 198 6.59 14.59 -18.99
CA PRO A 198 7.43 15.73 -19.31
C PRO A 198 7.34 16.84 -18.24
N PHE A 199 6.52 16.65 -17.22
CA PHE A 199 6.28 17.66 -16.21
C PHE A 199 7.46 17.76 -15.24
N ALA A 200 8.05 18.96 -15.15
CA ALA A 200 9.02 19.30 -14.12
C ALA A 200 8.32 20.16 -13.04
N PRO A 201 8.39 19.78 -11.76
CA PRO A 201 7.83 20.59 -10.69
C PRO A 201 8.56 21.94 -10.62
N ARG A 202 7.78 23.03 -10.48
CA ARG A 202 8.32 24.40 -10.47
C ARG A 202 7.97 25.18 -9.19
N ARG A 203 7.21 24.61 -8.31
CA ARG A 203 6.71 25.26 -7.08
C ARG A 203 6.63 24.28 -5.93
N VAL A 204 6.94 24.75 -4.75
CA VAL A 204 6.66 24.05 -3.50
C VAL A 204 5.49 24.75 -2.81
N LEU A 205 4.42 24.02 -2.54
CA LEU A 205 3.25 24.54 -1.84
C LEU A 205 3.21 23.96 -0.44
N ALA A 206 3.12 24.82 0.58
CA ALA A 206 2.80 24.42 1.95
C ALA A 206 1.32 24.68 2.20
N LEU A 207 0.57 23.61 2.42
CA LEU A 207 -0.86 23.69 2.76
C LEU A 207 -1.00 23.98 4.24
N THR A 208 -1.31 25.25 4.57
CA THR A 208 -1.28 25.76 5.95
C THR A 208 -2.29 25.05 6.87
N ASP A 209 -3.47 24.72 6.37
CA ASP A 209 -4.50 23.97 7.08
C ASP A 209 -4.09 22.51 7.34
N ALA A 210 -3.53 21.82 6.33
CA ALA A 210 -3.00 20.47 6.52
C ALA A 210 -1.79 20.45 7.47
N TRP A 211 -0.97 21.51 7.42
CA TRP A 211 0.17 21.65 8.30
C TRP A 211 -0.24 21.85 9.77
N ALA A 212 -1.33 22.59 10.01
CA ALA A 212 -1.87 22.82 11.34
C ALA A 212 -2.45 21.54 11.99
N GLU A 213 -2.87 20.55 11.19
CA GLU A 213 -3.33 19.25 11.67
C GLU A 213 -2.19 18.32 12.09
N ALA A 214 -0.94 18.60 11.68
CA ALA A 214 0.19 17.78 12.06
C ALA A 214 0.60 18.06 13.51
N GLU A 215 0.72 16.99 14.31
CA GLU A 215 1.19 17.10 15.69
C GLU A 215 2.58 17.75 15.77
N THR A 216 2.83 18.46 16.85
CA THR A 216 4.05 19.27 17.05
C THR A 216 5.33 18.45 16.91
N VAL A 217 5.31 17.17 17.28
CA VAL A 217 6.46 16.25 17.19
C VAL A 217 6.93 16.03 15.74
N PHE A 218 6.03 16.15 14.76
CA PHE A 218 6.36 15.96 13.33
C PHE A 218 6.79 17.25 12.63
N GLN A 219 6.53 18.41 13.21
CA GLN A 219 6.79 19.73 12.59
C GLN A 219 8.25 19.91 12.14
N PRO A 220 9.28 19.57 12.94
CA PRO A 220 10.67 19.75 12.51
C PRO A 220 11.03 18.94 11.27
N ALA A 221 10.62 17.66 11.20
CA ALA A 221 10.89 16.79 10.05
C ALA A 221 10.16 17.28 8.80
N LEU A 222 8.92 17.71 8.93
CA LEU A 222 8.13 18.28 7.83
C LEU A 222 8.74 19.58 7.30
N GLN A 223 9.23 20.46 8.18
CA GLN A 223 9.93 21.69 7.81
C GLN A 223 11.21 21.39 7.05
N GLN A 224 12.01 20.44 7.56
CA GLN A 224 13.25 20.03 6.90
C GLN A 224 12.98 19.49 5.48
N ALA A 225 11.99 18.63 5.33
CA ALA A 225 11.60 18.07 4.02
C ALA A 225 11.13 19.17 3.05
N ARG A 226 10.31 20.12 3.53
CA ARG A 226 9.85 21.27 2.77
C ARG A 226 11.02 22.13 2.25
N ASP A 227 11.97 22.43 3.13
CA ASP A 227 13.09 23.30 2.83
C ASP A 227 14.09 22.62 1.88
N ALA A 228 14.28 21.30 2.04
CA ALA A 228 15.07 20.49 1.12
C ALA A 228 14.45 20.47 -0.30
N LEU A 229 13.12 20.28 -0.42
CA LEU A 229 12.43 20.35 -1.70
C LEU A 229 12.52 21.74 -2.34
N ALA A 230 12.39 22.81 -1.57
CA ALA A 230 12.53 24.17 -2.06
C ALA A 230 13.94 24.43 -2.59
N GLY A 231 14.96 23.94 -1.89
CA GLY A 231 16.36 24.01 -2.30
C GLY A 231 16.63 23.25 -3.61
N LEU A 232 16.13 22.01 -3.72
CA LEU A 232 16.28 21.20 -4.93
C LEU A 232 15.62 21.82 -6.17
N LEU A 233 14.48 22.48 -5.99
CA LEU A 233 13.76 23.13 -7.09
C LEU A 233 14.21 24.56 -7.38
N GLY A 234 15.07 25.15 -6.53
CA GLY A 234 15.43 26.57 -6.61
C GLY A 234 14.20 27.50 -6.54
N ALA A 235 13.14 27.08 -5.86
CA ALA A 235 11.85 27.75 -5.86
C ALA A 235 11.39 28.09 -4.42
N PRO A 236 10.84 29.29 -4.19
CA PRO A 236 10.33 29.67 -2.88
C PRO A 236 9.10 28.81 -2.49
N VAL A 237 8.97 28.52 -1.20
CA VAL A 237 7.77 27.91 -0.65
C VAL A 237 6.61 28.90 -0.67
N GLN A 238 5.49 28.49 -1.26
CA GLN A 238 4.26 29.26 -1.28
C GLN A 238 3.27 28.69 -0.28
N ALA A 239 2.89 29.48 0.72
CA ALA A 239 1.81 29.11 1.62
C ALA A 239 0.46 29.15 0.89
N ARG A 240 -0.36 28.12 1.05
CA ARG A 240 -1.72 28.02 0.51
C ARG A 240 -2.65 27.39 1.53
N THR A 241 -3.85 27.92 1.62
CA THR A 241 -4.96 27.24 2.34
C THR A 241 -5.75 26.46 1.30
N ARG A 242 -6.14 25.22 1.62
CA ARG A 242 -7.07 24.48 0.77
C ARG A 242 -8.37 25.28 0.70
N ARG A 243 -8.76 25.72 -0.45
CA ARG A 243 -10.16 26.09 -0.68
C ARG A 243 -10.91 24.78 -0.84
N ILE A 244 -11.48 24.28 0.24
CA ILE A 244 -12.47 23.21 0.18
C ILE A 244 -13.68 23.84 -0.50
N GLY A 245 -13.82 23.62 -1.81
CA GLY A 245 -15.07 23.97 -2.50
C GLY A 245 -16.23 23.24 -1.82
N SER A 246 -17.44 23.77 -1.93
CA SER A 246 -18.67 23.21 -1.34
C SER A 246 -18.94 21.72 -1.64
N ALA A 247 -18.20 21.11 -2.55
CA ALA A 247 -18.23 19.68 -2.83
C ALA A 247 -17.43 18.82 -1.81
N ALA A 248 -16.58 19.39 -0.98
CA ALA A 248 -15.81 18.64 0.03
C ALA A 248 -16.62 18.35 1.31
N SER A 249 -17.83 18.90 1.43
CA SER A 249 -18.80 18.52 2.48
C SER A 249 -19.38 17.11 2.31
N VAL A 250 -19.02 16.39 1.25
CA VAL A 250 -19.55 15.05 0.94
C VAL A 250 -18.73 13.92 1.57
N ILE A 251 -17.51 14.19 2.06
CA ILE A 251 -16.81 13.22 2.90
C ILE A 251 -17.15 13.54 4.36
N SER A 252 -18.41 13.27 4.69
CA SER A 252 -18.85 13.28 6.09
C SER A 252 -18.11 12.18 6.86
N PRO A 253 -17.73 12.44 8.13
CA PRO A 253 -17.24 11.40 9.04
C PRO A 253 -18.19 10.21 9.20
N SER A 254 -19.41 10.31 8.72
CA SER A 254 -20.42 9.24 8.69
C SER A 254 -20.08 8.07 7.75
N ILE A 255 -19.08 8.18 6.86
CA ILE A 255 -18.60 7.04 6.05
C ILE A 255 -17.71 6.12 6.90
N PHE A 256 -17.05 6.65 7.91
CA PHE A 256 -16.37 5.89 8.95
C PHE A 256 -17.26 5.97 10.19
N GLY A 257 -18.07 4.93 10.44
CA GLY A 257 -18.95 4.88 11.60
C GLY A 257 -18.22 5.30 12.87
N ARG A 258 -18.90 6.05 13.75
CA ARG A 258 -18.36 6.39 15.08
C ARG A 258 -18.03 5.08 15.79
N TRP A 259 -16.75 4.85 16.03
CA TRP A 259 -16.30 3.86 16.99
C TRP A 259 -16.57 4.41 18.39
N GLU A 260 -17.72 4.07 18.96
CA GLU A 260 -17.91 4.21 20.39
C GLU A 260 -17.12 3.08 21.05
N THR A 261 -16.07 3.44 21.78
CA THR A 261 -15.41 2.50 22.69
C THR A 261 -16.45 1.97 23.66
N PRO A 262 -16.58 0.65 23.86
CA PRO A 262 -17.44 0.13 24.90
C PRO A 262 -16.94 0.69 26.24
N SER A 263 -17.80 1.39 26.96
CA SER A 263 -17.51 1.84 28.31
C SER A 263 -17.22 0.63 29.19
N SER A 264 -16.04 0.60 29.79
CA SER A 264 -15.67 -0.33 30.83
C SER A 264 -16.60 -0.07 32.04
N SER A 265 -17.68 -0.83 32.13
CA SER A 265 -18.42 -1.00 33.39
C SER A 265 -18.96 -2.41 33.47
N SER A 266 -18.43 -3.12 34.46
CA SER A 266 -19.00 -4.28 35.16
C SER A 266 -19.01 -5.62 34.41
N ILE A 267 -18.08 -6.49 34.61
CA ILE A 267 -18.08 -7.58 35.66
C ILE A 267 -16.67 -8.17 35.71
#